data_136aaa8caa744621ad3bcd7eb3caf5da
#
_entry.id   136aaa8caa744621ad3bcd7eb3caf5da
#
_cell.length_a   1.000
_cell.length_b   1.000
_cell.length_c   1.000
_cell.angle_alpha   90.00
_cell.angle_beta   90.00
_cell.angle_gamma   90.00
#
_symmetry.space_group_name_H-M   'P 1'
#
loop_
_entity.id
_entity.type
_entity.pdbx_description
1 polymer ?
#
loop_
_entity_poly.entity_id
_entity_poly.type
_entity_poly.pdbx_seq_one_letter_code
_entity_poly.pdbx_strand_id
1 'polypeptide(L)'
;MSNIFDIVTARADYEQGAVVIIDQTQLPGREVYLALKTPEEIWEAIYLLKVRGAPAIGVAAAYGISVCMQKVNEVDDFYREFARVKNYLASSRPTAVNLFTALERMEAALLKCQGAGVEVLKQVLREEAEEIRKEDAAACRKIGEHGLSLLKPGMGLLTHCNAGHLAVSEYGTALAPIYLGQEQGFGFSVFADETRPLLQGARLTAFELQKAGVDVTLICDNMASSVMKQGWVQAVLVGCDRVAANGDTANKIGTSGVAVLAKYYGIPFYVLGPTSTIDMDCPTGKEIKIEERDPAEVTEKWYTRRMAPEGIHVYNPAFDVTSAELITAIITEKGIAYPPFRDKFRGWKECK
;
A
#
# COMPACT_ATOMS: atom_id res chain seq x y z
N MET A 1 -16.07 -18.07 -10.37
CA MET A 1 -15.72 -16.64 -10.18
C MET A 1 -14.21 -16.56 -10.26
N SER A 2 -13.64 -15.51 -10.88
CA SER A 2 -12.18 -15.30 -10.88
C SER A 2 -11.69 -15.06 -9.46
N ASN A 3 -10.49 -15.57 -9.13
CA ASN A 3 -9.86 -15.35 -7.82
C ASN A 3 -9.27 -13.92 -7.79
N ILE A 4 -9.02 -13.38 -6.59
CA ILE A 4 -8.33 -12.07 -6.44
C ILE A 4 -6.92 -12.12 -7.06
N PHE A 5 -6.24 -13.25 -7.01
CA PHE A 5 -4.91 -13.45 -7.58
C PHE A 5 -4.89 -13.48 -9.12
N ASP A 6 -6.06 -13.55 -9.78
CA ASP A 6 -6.17 -13.35 -11.23
C ASP A 6 -6.09 -11.87 -11.63
N ILE A 7 -6.26 -10.96 -10.65
CA ILE A 7 -6.17 -9.51 -10.84
C ILE A 7 -4.71 -9.08 -10.77
N VAL A 8 -4.23 -8.41 -11.80
CA VAL A 8 -2.91 -7.80 -11.83
C VAL A 8 -3.04 -6.31 -11.53
N THR A 9 -2.44 -5.87 -10.42
CA THR A 9 -2.51 -4.46 -9.98
C THR A 9 -1.81 -3.53 -10.96
N ALA A 10 -0.60 -3.89 -11.41
CA ALA A 10 0.15 -3.19 -12.45
C ALA A 10 1.10 -4.15 -13.16
N ARG A 11 1.22 -4.04 -14.49
CA ARG A 11 2.20 -4.75 -15.31
C ARG A 11 2.65 -3.92 -16.50
N ALA A 12 3.85 -4.16 -16.99
CA ALA A 12 4.26 -3.63 -18.28
C ALA A 12 3.75 -4.53 -19.41
N ASP A 13 3.29 -3.92 -20.48
CA ASP A 13 2.97 -4.54 -21.75
C ASP A 13 3.83 -3.87 -22.83
N TYR A 14 5.00 -4.46 -23.08
CA TYR A 14 5.97 -3.88 -24.02
C TYR A 14 5.53 -4.01 -25.49
N GLU A 15 4.65 -4.96 -25.81
CA GLU A 15 4.10 -5.11 -27.17
C GLU A 15 3.13 -3.96 -27.48
N GLN A 16 2.31 -3.61 -26.52
CA GLN A 16 1.40 -2.46 -26.63
C GLN A 16 2.07 -1.12 -26.30
N GLY A 17 3.28 -1.13 -25.75
CA GLY A 17 3.99 0.04 -25.24
C GLY A 17 3.21 0.75 -24.12
N ALA A 18 2.69 -0.02 -23.17
CA ALA A 18 1.80 0.48 -22.13
C ALA A 18 2.09 -0.12 -20.74
N VAL A 19 1.80 0.64 -19.70
CA VAL A 19 1.58 0.09 -18.35
C VAL A 19 0.11 -0.23 -18.22
N VAL A 20 -0.21 -1.48 -17.94
CA VAL A 20 -1.59 -1.92 -17.71
C VAL A 20 -1.86 -1.96 -16.21
N ILE A 21 -2.87 -1.22 -15.76
CA ILE A 21 -3.32 -1.19 -14.36
C ILE A 21 -4.80 -1.53 -14.26
N ILE A 22 -5.24 -2.07 -13.10
CA ILE A 22 -6.66 -2.06 -12.77
C ILE A 22 -7.05 -0.69 -12.21
N ASP A 23 -8.10 -0.08 -12.75
CA ASP A 23 -8.62 1.19 -12.23
C ASP A 23 -9.40 0.97 -10.92
N GLN A 24 -8.71 1.19 -9.80
CA GLN A 24 -9.28 1.00 -8.46
C GLN A 24 -10.37 2.02 -8.11
N THR A 25 -10.53 3.09 -8.90
CA THR A 25 -11.63 4.04 -8.70
C THR A 25 -12.98 3.47 -9.15
N GLN A 26 -12.96 2.46 -10.04
CA GLN A 26 -14.16 1.78 -10.53
C GLN A 26 -14.60 0.60 -9.66
N LEU A 27 -13.70 0.11 -8.79
CA LEU A 27 -14.03 -0.99 -7.87
C LEU A 27 -14.96 -0.53 -6.73
N PRO A 28 -15.85 -1.42 -6.25
CA PRO A 28 -16.08 -2.81 -6.66
C PRO A 28 -17.04 -2.95 -7.86
N GLY A 29 -17.58 -1.86 -8.38
CA GLY A 29 -18.65 -1.89 -9.39
C GLY A 29 -18.23 -2.45 -10.76
N ARG A 30 -16.98 -2.20 -11.16
CA ARG A 30 -16.43 -2.64 -12.45
C ARG A 30 -14.95 -2.95 -12.34
N GLU A 31 -14.52 -4.05 -12.93
CA GLU A 31 -13.11 -4.39 -13.14
C GLU A 31 -12.68 -3.82 -14.50
N VAL A 32 -12.06 -2.64 -14.49
CA VAL A 32 -11.62 -1.93 -15.70
C VAL A 32 -10.10 -1.88 -15.71
N TYR A 33 -9.49 -2.34 -16.81
CA TYR A 33 -8.06 -2.23 -17.03
C TYR A 33 -7.76 -1.06 -17.96
N LEU A 34 -6.79 -0.23 -17.59
CA LEU A 34 -6.30 0.90 -18.36
C LEU A 34 -4.91 0.58 -18.90
N ALA A 35 -4.70 0.89 -20.19
CA ALA A 35 -3.38 0.80 -20.84
C ALA A 35 -2.80 2.22 -20.97
N LEU A 36 -1.88 2.56 -20.07
CA LEU A 36 -1.26 3.89 -19.95
C LEU A 36 0.00 3.94 -20.80
N LYS A 37 0.09 4.86 -21.75
CA LYS A 37 1.14 4.92 -22.78
C LYS A 37 2.05 6.13 -22.68
N THR A 38 1.69 7.11 -21.87
CA THR A 38 2.42 8.36 -21.72
C THR A 38 2.72 8.68 -20.26
N PRO A 39 3.75 9.48 -19.97
CA PRO A 39 4.03 9.92 -18.60
C PRO A 39 2.83 10.64 -17.97
N GLU A 40 2.05 11.38 -18.77
CA GLU A 40 0.89 12.15 -18.32
C GLU A 40 -0.23 11.21 -17.85
N GLU A 41 -0.53 10.16 -18.62
CA GLU A 41 -1.53 9.14 -18.24
C GLU A 41 -1.13 8.39 -16.97
N ILE A 42 0.16 8.06 -16.81
CA ILE A 42 0.70 7.38 -15.63
C ILE A 42 0.65 8.32 -14.41
N TRP A 43 1.06 9.56 -14.58
CA TRP A 43 0.98 10.59 -13.55
C TRP A 43 -0.46 10.77 -13.06
N GLU A 44 -1.41 10.92 -13.99
CA GLU A 44 -2.83 11.05 -13.68
C GLU A 44 -3.36 9.83 -12.92
N ALA A 45 -2.98 8.62 -13.34
CA ALA A 45 -3.42 7.39 -12.70
C ALA A 45 -2.96 7.30 -11.24
N ILE A 46 -1.74 7.77 -10.93
CA ILE A 46 -1.21 7.84 -9.57
C ILE A 46 -1.90 8.96 -8.77
N TYR A 47 -2.01 10.14 -9.36
CA TYR A 47 -2.60 11.33 -8.71
C TYR A 47 -4.08 11.12 -8.35
N LEU A 48 -4.87 10.58 -9.28
CA LEU A 48 -6.30 10.29 -9.09
C LEU A 48 -6.58 8.97 -8.36
N LEU A 49 -5.53 8.27 -7.87
CA LEU A 49 -5.65 6.99 -7.15
C LEU A 49 -6.30 5.87 -7.99
N LYS A 50 -6.16 5.91 -9.33
CA LYS A 50 -6.53 4.77 -10.20
C LYS A 50 -5.63 3.57 -9.90
N VAL A 51 -4.35 3.83 -9.59
CA VAL A 51 -3.44 2.92 -8.88
C VAL A 51 -3.05 3.54 -7.56
N ARG A 52 -3.13 2.79 -6.46
CA ARG A 52 -2.88 3.26 -5.10
C ARG A 52 -2.26 2.16 -4.22
N GLY A 53 -1.79 2.53 -3.02
CA GLY A 53 -0.95 1.70 -2.16
C GLY A 53 0.52 2.04 -2.39
N ALA A 54 1.27 2.24 -1.32
CA ALA A 54 2.64 2.73 -1.42
C ALA A 54 3.52 1.87 -2.34
N PRO A 55 3.54 0.51 -2.22
CA PRO A 55 4.33 -0.33 -3.12
C PRO A 55 3.79 -0.34 -4.56
N ALA A 56 2.47 -0.47 -4.76
CA ALA A 56 1.89 -0.53 -6.11
C ALA A 56 2.17 0.74 -6.93
N ILE A 57 2.20 1.91 -6.29
CA ILE A 57 2.57 3.18 -6.94
C ILE A 57 4.03 3.14 -7.40
N GLY A 58 4.94 2.61 -6.57
CA GLY A 58 6.35 2.46 -6.93
C GLY A 58 6.55 1.53 -8.13
N VAL A 59 5.89 0.38 -8.12
CA VAL A 59 5.92 -0.59 -9.23
C VAL A 59 5.34 0.02 -10.52
N ALA A 60 4.19 0.70 -10.43
CA ALA A 60 3.57 1.36 -11.58
C ALA A 60 4.48 2.45 -12.18
N ALA A 61 5.18 3.22 -11.33
CA ALA A 61 6.12 4.23 -11.78
C ALA A 61 7.38 3.63 -12.42
N ALA A 62 7.92 2.53 -11.87
CA ALA A 62 9.06 1.82 -12.45
C ALA A 62 8.71 1.26 -13.83
N TYR A 63 7.57 0.58 -13.96
CA TYR A 63 7.06 0.16 -15.28
C TYR A 63 6.80 1.35 -16.19
N GLY A 64 6.28 2.46 -15.65
CA GLY A 64 6.04 3.69 -16.38
C GLY A 64 7.29 4.24 -17.05
N ILE A 65 8.38 4.39 -16.29
CA ILE A 65 9.68 4.78 -16.85
C ILE A 65 10.12 3.77 -17.91
N SER A 66 10.12 2.48 -17.56
CA SER A 66 10.59 1.44 -18.47
C SER A 66 9.86 1.47 -19.82
N VAL A 67 8.53 1.59 -19.81
CA VAL A 67 7.70 1.66 -21.02
C VAL A 67 7.93 2.95 -21.81
N CYS A 68 7.96 4.11 -21.14
CA CYS A 68 8.20 5.39 -21.83
C CYS A 68 9.54 5.43 -22.52
N MET A 69 10.59 4.87 -21.90
CA MET A 69 11.93 4.84 -22.45
C MET A 69 12.10 3.91 -23.67
N GLN A 70 11.16 3.00 -23.94
CA GLN A 70 11.22 2.16 -25.14
C GLN A 70 11.14 2.97 -26.46
N LYS A 71 10.59 4.19 -26.40
CA LYS A 71 10.41 5.06 -27.58
C LYS A 71 11.64 5.90 -27.92
N VAL A 72 12.64 5.94 -27.04
CA VAL A 72 13.86 6.72 -27.23
C VAL A 72 14.90 5.89 -27.95
N ASN A 73 15.52 6.43 -29.02
CA ASN A 73 16.45 5.70 -29.88
C ASN A 73 17.90 6.24 -29.87
N GLU A 74 18.13 7.44 -29.30
CA GLU A 74 19.44 8.07 -29.22
C GLU A 74 19.94 8.14 -27.78
N VAL A 75 21.22 7.85 -27.55
CA VAL A 75 21.80 7.78 -26.19
C VAL A 75 21.71 9.13 -25.46
N ASP A 76 22.07 10.22 -26.15
CA ASP A 76 22.07 11.57 -25.56
C ASP A 76 20.66 12.00 -25.15
N ASP A 77 19.64 11.63 -25.92
CA ASP A 77 18.25 11.88 -25.61
C ASP A 77 17.74 10.99 -24.49
N PHE A 78 18.30 9.79 -24.33
CA PHE A 78 17.86 8.80 -23.36
C PHE A 78 17.98 9.31 -21.92
N TYR A 79 19.16 9.81 -21.52
CA TYR A 79 19.35 10.31 -20.16
C TYR A 79 18.55 11.57 -19.88
N ARG A 80 18.41 12.47 -20.88
CA ARG A 80 17.59 13.68 -20.75
C ARG A 80 16.11 13.34 -20.58
N GLU A 81 15.59 12.44 -21.40
CA GLU A 81 14.20 12.02 -21.34
C GLU A 81 13.91 11.21 -20.08
N PHE A 82 14.82 10.32 -19.67
CA PHE A 82 14.71 9.61 -18.38
C PHE A 82 14.56 10.59 -17.22
N ALA A 83 15.42 11.58 -17.11
CA ALA A 83 15.36 12.59 -16.06
C ALA A 83 14.03 13.38 -16.10
N ARG A 84 13.54 13.72 -17.31
CA ARG A 84 12.24 14.41 -17.50
C ARG A 84 11.10 13.56 -16.98
N VAL A 85 11.00 12.30 -17.41
CA VAL A 85 9.92 11.37 -17.02
C VAL A 85 9.98 11.09 -15.52
N LYS A 86 11.19 10.80 -14.98
CA LYS A 86 11.39 10.58 -13.54
C LYS A 86 10.86 11.73 -12.70
N ASN A 87 11.28 12.96 -13.01
CA ASN A 87 10.88 14.16 -12.26
C ASN A 87 9.38 14.43 -12.39
N TYR A 88 8.82 14.19 -13.56
CA TYR A 88 7.38 14.35 -13.79
C TYR A 88 6.57 13.36 -12.94
N LEU A 89 6.90 12.07 -12.97
CA LEU A 89 6.21 11.06 -12.17
C LEU A 89 6.38 11.30 -10.66
N ALA A 90 7.55 11.74 -10.20
CA ALA A 90 7.81 12.10 -8.80
C ALA A 90 6.85 13.18 -8.29
N SER A 91 6.43 14.13 -9.15
CA SER A 91 5.50 15.20 -8.78
C SER A 91 4.06 14.74 -8.53
N SER A 92 3.70 13.51 -8.92
CA SER A 92 2.32 13.00 -8.75
C SER A 92 1.93 12.83 -7.28
N ARG A 93 2.87 12.42 -6.42
CA ARG A 93 2.66 12.26 -4.97
C ARG A 93 3.94 12.55 -4.18
N PRO A 94 4.19 13.82 -3.83
CA PRO A 94 5.46 14.25 -3.21
C PRO A 94 5.78 13.61 -1.85
N THR A 95 4.80 13.02 -1.18
CA THR A 95 4.96 12.37 0.14
C THR A 95 5.09 10.83 0.07
N ALA A 96 4.97 10.24 -1.13
CA ALA A 96 4.95 8.77 -1.30
C ALA A 96 6.38 8.20 -1.38
N VAL A 97 6.93 7.78 -0.25
CA VAL A 97 8.32 7.27 -0.14
C VAL A 97 8.63 6.19 -1.17
N ASN A 98 7.76 5.20 -1.34
CA ASN A 98 8.00 4.09 -2.28
C ASN A 98 8.06 4.54 -3.75
N LEU A 99 7.36 5.62 -4.11
CA LEU A 99 7.48 6.22 -5.43
C LEU A 99 8.91 6.69 -5.67
N PHE A 100 9.46 7.48 -4.75
CA PHE A 100 10.83 8.00 -4.87
C PHE A 100 11.85 6.88 -4.85
N THR A 101 11.71 5.90 -3.93
CA THR A 101 12.62 4.75 -3.86
C THR A 101 12.66 3.97 -5.19
N ALA A 102 11.50 3.72 -5.81
CA ALA A 102 11.46 3.02 -7.10
C ALA A 102 12.12 3.85 -8.22
N LEU A 103 11.83 5.16 -8.28
CA LEU A 103 12.42 6.05 -9.28
C LEU A 103 13.94 6.20 -9.12
N GLU A 104 14.44 6.25 -7.89
CA GLU A 104 15.89 6.29 -7.58
C GLU A 104 16.59 4.97 -7.93
N ARG A 105 15.95 3.83 -7.70
CA ARG A 105 16.46 2.52 -8.10
C ARG A 105 16.59 2.42 -9.62
N MET A 106 15.58 2.87 -10.37
CA MET A 106 15.61 2.90 -11.83
C MET A 106 16.77 3.77 -12.34
N GLU A 107 17.00 4.94 -11.71
CA GLU A 107 18.13 5.80 -12.03
C GLU A 107 19.48 5.14 -11.72
N ALA A 108 19.61 4.54 -10.53
CA ALA A 108 20.82 3.87 -10.12
C ALA A 108 21.19 2.69 -11.04
N ALA A 109 20.19 1.93 -11.51
CA ALA A 109 20.39 0.86 -12.49
C ALA A 109 20.90 1.42 -13.83
N LEU A 110 20.30 2.50 -14.31
CA LEU A 110 20.71 3.18 -15.53
C LEU A 110 22.14 3.73 -15.44
N LEU A 111 22.50 4.37 -14.33
CA LEU A 111 23.82 4.97 -14.12
C LEU A 111 24.96 3.93 -14.06
N LYS A 112 24.69 2.70 -13.63
CA LYS A 112 25.67 1.60 -13.65
C LYS A 112 26.04 1.18 -15.08
N CYS A 113 25.23 1.53 -16.07
CA CYS A 113 25.42 1.15 -17.49
C CYS A 113 25.80 2.35 -18.36
N GLN A 114 26.45 3.38 -17.79
CA GLN A 114 26.95 4.52 -18.56
C GLN A 114 27.91 4.09 -19.69
N GLY A 115 27.66 4.63 -20.89
CA GLY A 115 28.42 4.29 -22.09
C GLY A 115 27.88 3.09 -22.88
N ALA A 116 26.83 2.44 -22.39
CA ALA A 116 26.13 1.38 -23.13
C ALA A 116 25.26 1.96 -24.26
N GLY A 117 24.98 1.13 -25.27
CA GLY A 117 24.02 1.47 -26.33
C GLY A 117 22.57 1.45 -25.85
N VAL A 118 21.69 2.15 -26.57
CA VAL A 118 20.27 2.36 -26.19
C VAL A 118 19.52 1.06 -25.88
N GLU A 119 19.71 0.01 -26.65
CA GLU A 119 19.01 -1.26 -26.42
C GLU A 119 19.40 -1.92 -25.08
N VAL A 120 20.68 -1.78 -24.68
CA VAL A 120 21.13 -2.25 -23.36
C VAL A 120 20.47 -1.41 -22.25
N LEU A 121 20.40 -0.09 -22.41
CA LEU A 121 19.75 0.80 -21.43
C LEU A 121 18.26 0.49 -21.28
N LYS A 122 17.56 0.23 -22.40
CA LYS A 122 16.15 -0.22 -22.38
C LYS A 122 15.98 -1.53 -21.64
N GLN A 123 16.85 -2.50 -21.91
CA GLN A 123 16.79 -3.82 -21.27
C GLN A 123 17.03 -3.72 -19.77
N VAL A 124 18.04 -2.95 -19.34
CA VAL A 124 18.32 -2.70 -17.91
C VAL A 124 17.10 -2.13 -17.19
N LEU A 125 16.40 -1.16 -17.78
CA LEU A 125 15.19 -0.59 -17.19
C LEU A 125 14.03 -1.59 -17.13
N ARG A 126 13.90 -2.49 -18.10
CA ARG A 126 12.90 -3.58 -18.05
C ARG A 126 13.19 -4.55 -16.90
N GLU A 127 14.44 -4.97 -16.79
CA GLU A 127 14.88 -5.91 -15.76
C GLU A 127 14.74 -5.33 -14.36
N GLU A 128 15.16 -4.08 -14.15
CA GLU A 128 15.05 -3.43 -12.85
C GLU A 128 13.59 -3.22 -12.43
N ALA A 129 12.69 -2.81 -13.35
CA ALA A 129 11.27 -2.66 -13.05
C ALA A 129 10.62 -3.99 -12.66
N GLU A 130 10.99 -5.08 -13.34
CA GLU A 130 10.49 -6.42 -13.00
C GLU A 130 11.08 -6.93 -11.67
N GLU A 131 12.33 -6.58 -11.35
CA GLU A 131 12.95 -6.96 -10.09
C GLU A 131 12.28 -6.22 -8.91
N ILE A 132 11.97 -4.92 -9.07
CA ILE A 132 11.18 -4.15 -8.08
C ILE A 132 9.84 -4.86 -7.79
N ARG A 133 9.12 -5.32 -8.82
CA ARG A 133 7.87 -6.06 -8.65
C ARG A 133 8.06 -7.39 -7.92
N LYS A 134 9.08 -8.16 -8.30
CA LYS A 134 9.36 -9.48 -7.69
C LYS A 134 9.75 -9.36 -6.23
N GLU A 135 10.59 -8.39 -5.90
CA GLU A 135 11.00 -8.13 -4.52
C GLU A 135 9.80 -7.73 -3.66
N ASP A 136 8.91 -6.88 -4.18
CA ASP A 136 7.68 -6.49 -3.49
C ASP A 136 6.77 -7.70 -3.23
N ALA A 137 6.53 -8.54 -4.23
CA ALA A 137 5.73 -9.75 -4.08
C ALA A 137 6.37 -10.73 -3.06
N ALA A 138 7.69 -10.93 -3.11
CA ALA A 138 8.40 -11.79 -2.18
C ALA A 138 8.36 -11.24 -0.74
N ALA A 139 8.49 -9.93 -0.57
CA ALA A 139 8.38 -9.27 0.73
C ALA A 139 6.97 -9.43 1.30
N CYS A 140 5.94 -9.22 0.51
CA CYS A 140 4.54 -9.39 0.91
C CYS A 140 4.24 -10.82 1.36
N ARG A 141 4.74 -11.82 0.64
CA ARG A 141 4.59 -13.23 1.04
C ARG A 141 5.25 -13.51 2.40
N LYS A 142 6.48 -13.05 2.62
CA LYS A 142 7.17 -13.23 3.92
C LYS A 142 6.47 -12.51 5.06
N ILE A 143 5.96 -11.28 4.83
CA ILE A 143 5.13 -10.55 5.80
C ILE A 143 3.90 -11.40 6.16
N GLY A 144 3.27 -11.99 5.15
CA GLY A 144 2.14 -12.91 5.33
C GLY A 144 2.47 -14.12 6.18
N GLU A 145 3.59 -14.80 5.89
CA GLU A 145 4.07 -15.98 6.63
C GLU A 145 4.38 -15.63 8.10
N HIS A 146 5.10 -14.53 8.36
CA HIS A 146 5.37 -14.07 9.71
C HIS A 146 4.09 -13.65 10.44
N GLY A 147 3.18 -12.92 9.78
CA GLY A 147 1.91 -12.53 10.37
C GLY A 147 1.02 -13.72 10.70
N LEU A 148 0.92 -14.71 9.80
CA LEU A 148 0.14 -15.92 10.01
C LEU A 148 0.63 -16.73 11.21
N SER A 149 1.94 -16.72 11.50
CA SER A 149 2.51 -17.43 12.66
C SER A 149 1.98 -16.91 14.01
N LEU A 150 1.39 -15.73 14.05
CA LEU A 150 0.78 -15.15 15.25
C LEU A 150 -0.72 -15.45 15.38
N LEU A 151 -1.32 -16.05 14.37
CA LEU A 151 -2.76 -16.29 14.29
C LEU A 151 -3.09 -17.77 14.49
N LYS A 152 -4.32 -18.05 14.88
CA LYS A 152 -4.83 -19.42 15.05
C LYS A 152 -6.06 -19.63 14.19
N PRO A 153 -6.32 -20.86 13.73
CA PRO A 153 -7.55 -21.20 13.01
C PRO A 153 -8.82 -20.74 13.77
N GLY A 154 -9.80 -20.25 13.04
CA GLY A 154 -11.08 -19.81 13.56
C GLY A 154 -11.08 -18.42 14.22
N MET A 155 -9.95 -17.69 14.21
CA MET A 155 -9.93 -16.34 14.77
C MET A 155 -10.78 -15.37 13.97
N GLY A 156 -11.45 -14.46 14.70
CA GLY A 156 -12.01 -13.23 14.15
C GLY A 156 -10.94 -12.14 14.10
N LEU A 157 -10.83 -11.48 12.96
CA LEU A 157 -9.82 -10.47 12.69
C LEU A 157 -10.50 -9.15 12.33
N LEU A 158 -9.88 -8.01 12.69
CA LEU A 158 -10.33 -6.71 12.23
C LEU A 158 -9.22 -6.05 11.42
N THR A 159 -9.60 -5.39 10.33
CA THR A 159 -8.68 -4.61 9.51
C THR A 159 -9.25 -3.25 9.16
N HIS A 160 -8.37 -2.28 8.92
CA HIS A 160 -8.71 -0.91 8.58
C HIS A 160 -7.96 -0.48 7.31
N CYS A 161 -8.63 0.27 6.42
CA CYS A 161 -8.14 0.65 5.10
C CYS A 161 -7.99 -0.54 4.14
N ASN A 162 -7.04 -0.45 3.22
CA ASN A 162 -6.72 -1.52 2.30
C ASN A 162 -5.20 -1.68 2.17
N ALA A 163 -4.69 -2.72 2.77
CA ALA A 163 -3.32 -3.17 2.66
C ALA A 163 -3.27 -4.62 2.15
N GLY A 164 -4.05 -4.90 1.11
CA GLY A 164 -4.19 -6.17 0.44
C GLY A 164 -3.54 -6.20 -0.93
N HIS A 165 -3.94 -7.16 -1.74
CA HIS A 165 -3.40 -7.45 -3.07
C HIS A 165 -3.42 -6.23 -4.00
N LEU A 166 -4.48 -5.43 -3.96
CA LEU A 166 -4.61 -4.21 -4.77
C LEU A 166 -3.67 -3.07 -4.37
N ALA A 167 -3.00 -3.16 -3.22
CA ALA A 167 -2.09 -2.12 -2.73
C ALA A 167 -0.61 -2.40 -3.03
N VAL A 168 -0.30 -3.57 -3.56
CA VAL A 168 1.05 -4.11 -3.78
C VAL A 168 1.09 -4.92 -5.08
N SER A 169 2.17 -5.65 -5.31
CA SER A 169 2.30 -6.56 -6.46
C SER A 169 1.49 -7.85 -6.28
N GLU A 170 1.55 -8.48 -5.10
CA GLU A 170 0.83 -9.71 -4.76
C GLU A 170 0.57 -9.80 -3.25
N TYR A 171 -0.47 -10.53 -2.82
CA TYR A 171 -0.88 -10.83 -1.44
C TYR A 171 -1.28 -9.63 -0.58
N GLY A 172 -0.58 -8.52 -0.63
CA GLY A 172 -0.74 -7.43 0.32
C GLY A 172 0.25 -7.50 1.49
N THR A 173 0.06 -6.63 2.47
CA THR A 173 0.79 -6.67 3.74
C THR A 173 -0.13 -7.14 4.87
N ALA A 174 -1.08 -6.33 5.31
CA ALA A 174 -2.01 -6.69 6.39
C ALA A 174 -2.97 -7.82 6.02
N LEU A 175 -3.37 -7.94 4.75
CA LEU A 175 -4.26 -9.02 4.30
C LEU A 175 -3.49 -10.29 3.91
N ALA A 176 -2.16 -10.24 3.72
CA ALA A 176 -1.37 -11.40 3.34
C ALA A 176 -1.52 -12.60 4.32
N PRO A 177 -1.49 -12.42 5.66
CA PRO A 177 -1.75 -13.53 6.59
C PRO A 177 -3.14 -14.13 6.44
N ILE A 178 -4.13 -13.31 6.05
CA ILE A 178 -5.51 -13.76 5.86
C ILE A 178 -5.59 -14.66 4.63
N TYR A 179 -4.98 -14.27 3.51
CA TYR A 179 -4.94 -15.08 2.30
C TYR A 179 -4.20 -16.40 2.51
N LEU A 180 -3.00 -16.35 3.12
CA LEU A 180 -2.24 -17.56 3.42
C LEU A 180 -2.98 -18.49 4.40
N GLY A 181 -3.70 -17.92 5.38
CA GLY A 181 -4.55 -18.67 6.27
C GLY A 181 -5.75 -19.30 5.55
N GLN A 182 -6.35 -18.60 4.59
CA GLN A 182 -7.43 -19.12 3.75
C GLN A 182 -6.94 -20.31 2.91
N GLU A 183 -5.76 -20.19 2.28
CA GLU A 183 -5.12 -21.28 1.53
C GLU A 183 -4.88 -22.52 2.41
N GLN A 184 -4.60 -22.34 3.72
CA GLN A 184 -4.37 -23.40 4.70
C GLN A 184 -5.62 -23.86 5.45
N GLY A 185 -6.81 -23.32 5.12
CA GLY A 185 -8.08 -23.70 5.73
C GLY A 185 -8.27 -23.19 7.17
N PHE A 186 -7.66 -22.06 7.54
CA PHE A 186 -7.80 -21.50 8.89
C PHE A 186 -9.22 -21.02 9.23
N GLY A 187 -10.04 -20.67 8.23
CA GLY A 187 -11.43 -20.28 8.45
C GLY A 187 -11.57 -18.99 9.29
N PHE A 188 -10.85 -17.95 8.93
CA PHE A 188 -10.96 -16.64 9.56
C PHE A 188 -12.32 -15.97 9.26
N SER A 189 -12.89 -15.26 10.25
CA SER A 189 -13.95 -14.28 10.04
C SER A 189 -13.36 -12.88 10.14
N VAL A 190 -13.47 -12.08 9.07
CA VAL A 190 -12.80 -10.78 8.98
C VAL A 190 -13.81 -9.65 9.05
N PHE A 191 -13.61 -8.70 9.98
CA PHE A 191 -14.33 -7.44 10.04
C PHE A 191 -13.51 -6.35 9.35
N ALA A 192 -14.06 -5.75 8.30
CA ALA A 192 -13.43 -4.68 7.56
C ALA A 192 -14.12 -3.36 7.86
N ASP A 193 -13.39 -2.41 8.48
CA ASP A 193 -13.85 -1.03 8.61
C ASP A 193 -14.04 -0.41 7.21
N GLU A 194 -15.15 0.30 6.98
CA GLU A 194 -15.40 0.97 5.69
C GLU A 194 -14.32 1.98 5.31
N THR A 195 -13.68 2.59 6.29
CA THR A 195 -12.56 3.54 6.16
C THR A 195 -12.96 4.84 5.48
N ARG A 196 -13.70 5.68 6.20
CA ARG A 196 -14.02 7.03 5.76
C ARG A 196 -12.74 7.89 5.65
N PRO A 197 -12.69 8.93 4.76
CA PRO A 197 -13.72 9.30 3.78
C PRO A 197 -13.66 8.55 2.46
N LEU A 198 -12.52 7.91 2.09
CA LEU A 198 -12.31 7.34 0.75
C LEU A 198 -12.84 5.90 0.59
N LEU A 199 -13.34 5.29 1.66
CA LEU A 199 -14.00 3.98 1.68
C LEU A 199 -13.13 2.83 1.13
N GLN A 200 -11.80 2.85 1.39
CA GLN A 200 -10.91 1.79 0.92
C GLN A 200 -11.26 0.43 1.51
N GLY A 201 -11.72 0.39 2.77
CA GLY A 201 -12.19 -0.84 3.39
C GLY A 201 -13.43 -1.39 2.71
N ALA A 202 -14.43 -0.55 2.50
CA ALA A 202 -15.68 -0.96 1.85
C ALA A 202 -15.48 -1.34 0.38
N ARG A 203 -14.71 -0.54 -0.36
CA ARG A 203 -14.61 -0.66 -1.81
C ARG A 203 -13.56 -1.67 -2.26
N LEU A 204 -12.47 -1.79 -1.54
CA LEU A 204 -11.32 -2.59 -1.95
C LEU A 204 -11.12 -3.79 -1.03
N THR A 205 -11.02 -3.61 0.30
CA THR A 205 -10.77 -4.72 1.23
C THR A 205 -11.92 -5.74 1.23
N ALA A 206 -13.15 -5.28 1.33
CA ALA A 206 -14.30 -6.18 1.27
C ALA A 206 -14.40 -6.90 -0.09
N PHE A 207 -14.12 -6.19 -1.18
CA PHE A 207 -14.10 -6.76 -2.53
C PHE A 207 -13.04 -7.87 -2.66
N GLU A 208 -11.78 -7.59 -2.29
CA GLU A 208 -10.71 -8.57 -2.49
C GLU A 208 -10.84 -9.77 -1.55
N LEU A 209 -11.24 -9.59 -0.28
CA LEU A 209 -11.48 -10.69 0.64
C LEU A 209 -12.64 -11.59 0.20
N GLN A 210 -13.77 -10.98 -0.23
CA GLN A 210 -14.90 -11.73 -0.77
C GLN A 210 -14.51 -12.52 -2.04
N LYS A 211 -13.71 -11.90 -2.93
CA LYS A 211 -13.22 -12.55 -4.15
C LYS A 211 -12.24 -13.70 -3.86
N ALA A 212 -11.52 -13.63 -2.73
CA ALA A 212 -10.68 -14.72 -2.22
C ALA A 212 -11.44 -15.82 -1.47
N GLY A 213 -12.75 -15.68 -1.31
CA GLY A 213 -13.58 -16.64 -0.56
C GLY A 213 -13.41 -16.58 0.95
N VAL A 214 -12.91 -15.45 1.48
CA VAL A 214 -12.80 -15.21 2.92
C VAL A 214 -14.14 -14.75 3.47
N ASP A 215 -14.54 -15.25 4.63
CA ASP A 215 -15.71 -14.76 5.37
C ASP A 215 -15.43 -13.33 5.87
N VAL A 216 -16.05 -12.34 5.21
CA VAL A 216 -15.83 -10.92 5.47
C VAL A 216 -17.14 -10.21 5.82
N THR A 217 -17.12 -9.44 6.90
CA THR A 217 -18.22 -8.56 7.33
C THR A 217 -17.74 -7.11 7.23
N LEU A 218 -18.40 -6.32 6.39
CA LEU A 218 -18.18 -4.88 6.32
C LEU A 218 -18.87 -4.17 7.47
N ILE A 219 -18.17 -3.28 8.14
CA ILE A 219 -18.70 -2.44 9.23
C ILE A 219 -18.37 -0.97 9.02
N CYS A 220 -19.17 -0.06 9.58
CA CYS A 220 -18.80 1.35 9.69
C CYS A 220 -17.65 1.50 10.69
N ASP A 221 -16.77 2.50 10.48
CA ASP A 221 -15.58 2.72 11.31
C ASP A 221 -15.90 2.81 12.81
N ASN A 222 -17.05 3.40 13.16
CA ASN A 222 -17.49 3.54 14.54
C ASN A 222 -18.05 2.25 15.18
N MET A 223 -18.15 1.16 14.41
CA MET A 223 -18.64 -0.14 14.90
C MET A 223 -17.53 -1.06 15.41
N ALA A 224 -16.23 -0.71 15.19
CA ALA A 224 -15.09 -1.50 15.66
C ALA A 224 -15.19 -1.83 17.17
N SER A 225 -15.56 -0.85 18.02
CA SER A 225 -15.78 -1.06 19.44
C SER A 225 -16.88 -2.10 19.73
N SER A 226 -17.94 -2.12 18.94
CA SER A 226 -19.07 -3.05 19.14
C SER A 226 -18.65 -4.50 18.90
N VAL A 227 -17.97 -4.79 17.78
CA VAL A 227 -17.53 -6.15 17.44
C VAL A 227 -16.42 -6.65 18.38
N MET A 228 -15.54 -5.75 18.84
CA MET A 228 -14.52 -6.07 19.85
C MET A 228 -15.17 -6.43 21.20
N LYS A 229 -16.17 -5.65 21.64
CA LYS A 229 -16.90 -5.88 22.89
C LYS A 229 -17.61 -7.23 22.88
N GLN A 230 -18.10 -7.68 21.73
CA GLN A 230 -18.77 -9.00 21.60
C GLN A 230 -17.78 -10.17 21.64
N GLY A 231 -16.47 -9.90 21.67
CA GLY A 231 -15.44 -10.94 21.59
C GLY A 231 -15.31 -11.59 20.22
N TRP A 232 -15.82 -10.94 19.17
CA TRP A 232 -15.74 -11.47 17.81
C TRP A 232 -14.39 -11.21 17.14
N VAL A 233 -13.55 -10.32 17.69
CA VAL A 233 -12.24 -9.96 17.20
C VAL A 233 -11.17 -10.41 18.18
N GLN A 234 -10.21 -11.23 17.73
CA GLN A 234 -9.08 -11.72 18.50
C GLN A 234 -7.75 -11.08 18.10
N ALA A 235 -7.67 -10.43 16.94
CA ALA A 235 -6.50 -9.65 16.52
C ALA A 235 -6.90 -8.55 15.53
N VAL A 236 -6.15 -7.46 15.55
CA VAL A 236 -6.24 -6.37 14.56
C VAL A 236 -5.02 -6.40 13.67
N LEU A 237 -5.22 -6.38 12.36
CA LEU A 237 -4.17 -6.36 11.34
C LEU A 237 -4.32 -5.11 10.49
N VAL A 238 -3.33 -4.22 10.50
CA VAL A 238 -3.31 -2.99 9.67
C VAL A 238 -2.01 -2.84 8.91
N GLY A 239 -2.07 -2.15 7.79
CA GLY A 239 -0.87 -1.73 7.07
C GLY A 239 -0.18 -0.54 7.73
N CYS A 240 0.82 0.02 7.04
CA CYS A 240 1.46 1.26 7.42
C CYS A 240 1.91 2.05 6.20
N ASP A 241 1.87 3.38 6.32
CA ASP A 241 2.43 4.29 5.32
C ASP A 241 3.86 4.70 5.70
N ARG A 242 4.13 4.90 7.01
CA ARG A 242 5.47 5.19 7.54
C ARG A 242 5.57 4.73 8.99
N VAL A 243 6.72 4.18 9.37
CA VAL A 243 7.05 3.78 10.74
C VAL A 243 8.27 4.57 11.20
N ALA A 244 8.15 5.33 12.29
CA ALA A 244 9.26 6.04 12.91
C ALA A 244 10.22 5.10 13.64
N ALA A 245 11.43 5.56 13.93
CA ALA A 245 12.47 4.76 14.59
C ALA A 245 12.06 4.19 15.96
N ASN A 246 11.15 4.86 16.68
CA ASN A 246 10.61 4.39 17.96
C ASN A 246 9.44 3.40 17.82
N GLY A 247 8.93 3.17 16.59
CA GLY A 247 7.79 2.31 16.31
C GLY A 247 6.46 3.04 16.17
N ASP A 248 6.38 4.34 16.40
CA ASP A 248 5.16 5.12 16.08
C ASP A 248 4.85 4.96 14.60
N THR A 249 3.59 4.70 14.29
CA THR A 249 3.21 4.31 12.93
C THR A 249 2.14 5.21 12.37
N ALA A 250 2.43 5.86 11.25
CA ALA A 250 1.43 6.55 10.44
C ALA A 250 0.73 5.57 9.51
N ASN A 251 -0.60 5.59 9.54
CA ASN A 251 -1.45 4.84 8.62
C ASN A 251 -2.74 5.61 8.35
N LYS A 252 -3.61 5.08 7.52
CA LYS A 252 -4.89 5.68 7.14
C LYS A 252 -5.64 6.18 8.37
N ILE A 253 -6.19 7.42 8.25
CA ILE A 253 -7.00 8.05 9.31
C ILE A 253 -8.02 7.07 9.89
N GLY A 254 -8.11 7.02 11.23
CA GLY A 254 -8.93 6.07 11.99
C GLY A 254 -8.12 4.93 12.63
N THR A 255 -6.94 4.62 12.11
CA THR A 255 -6.08 3.52 12.62
C THR A 255 -5.73 3.70 14.09
N SER A 256 -5.37 4.92 14.53
CA SER A 256 -5.04 5.19 15.94
C SER A 256 -6.23 4.96 16.87
N GLY A 257 -7.43 5.30 16.43
CA GLY A 257 -8.67 5.02 17.15
C GLY A 257 -8.91 3.52 17.35
N VAL A 258 -8.71 2.73 16.29
CA VAL A 258 -8.81 1.25 16.37
C VAL A 258 -7.77 0.68 17.33
N ALA A 259 -6.53 1.21 17.33
CA ALA A 259 -5.47 0.77 18.24
C ALA A 259 -5.82 1.05 19.71
N VAL A 260 -6.40 2.22 20.01
CA VAL A 260 -6.91 2.56 21.36
C VAL A 260 -8.01 1.58 21.79
N LEU A 261 -8.95 1.27 20.90
CA LEU A 261 -10.00 0.29 21.18
C LEU A 261 -9.43 -1.12 21.42
N ALA A 262 -8.50 -1.56 20.57
CA ALA A 262 -7.82 -2.84 20.72
C ALA A 262 -7.12 -2.94 22.09
N LYS A 263 -6.39 -1.89 22.50
CA LYS A 263 -5.75 -1.82 23.81
C LYS A 263 -6.75 -1.91 24.95
N TYR A 264 -7.88 -1.19 24.85
CA TYR A 264 -8.94 -1.19 25.87
C TYR A 264 -9.56 -2.58 26.06
N TYR A 265 -9.77 -3.31 24.95
CA TYR A 265 -10.36 -4.66 24.98
C TYR A 265 -9.32 -5.78 25.14
N GLY A 266 -8.03 -5.46 25.28
CA GLY A 266 -6.96 -6.46 25.44
C GLY A 266 -6.69 -7.29 24.18
N ILE A 267 -7.00 -6.73 23.00
CA ILE A 267 -6.81 -7.38 21.69
C ILE A 267 -5.46 -6.98 21.12
N PRO A 268 -4.63 -7.92 20.64
CA PRO A 268 -3.36 -7.59 20.01
C PRO A 268 -3.57 -6.78 18.73
N PHE A 269 -2.75 -5.73 18.58
CA PHE A 269 -2.75 -4.84 17.44
C PHE A 269 -1.43 -4.99 16.67
N TYR A 270 -1.51 -5.47 15.44
CA TYR A 270 -0.38 -5.76 14.59
C TYR A 270 -0.29 -4.80 13.42
N VAL A 271 0.89 -4.25 13.18
CA VAL A 271 1.22 -3.43 12.02
C VAL A 271 2.05 -4.27 11.04
N LEU A 272 1.63 -4.34 9.80
CA LEU A 272 2.28 -5.16 8.77
C LEU A 272 2.70 -4.28 7.59
N GLY A 273 3.99 -4.27 7.29
CA GLY A 273 4.55 -3.52 6.18
C GLY A 273 6.01 -3.87 5.91
N PRO A 274 6.52 -3.56 4.70
CA PRO A 274 7.91 -3.86 4.36
C PRO A 274 8.87 -2.97 5.15
N THR A 275 10.11 -3.45 5.36
CA THR A 275 11.15 -2.66 6.05
C THR A 275 11.44 -1.32 5.36
N SER A 276 11.08 -1.16 4.09
CA SER A 276 11.19 0.12 3.37
C SER A 276 10.32 1.23 3.97
N THR A 277 9.24 0.89 4.70
CA THR A 277 8.37 1.87 5.39
C THR A 277 8.98 2.38 6.70
N ILE A 278 10.01 1.72 7.22
CA ILE A 278 10.69 2.12 8.47
C ILE A 278 11.68 3.25 8.14
N ASP A 279 11.44 4.41 8.74
CA ASP A 279 12.26 5.61 8.62
C ASP A 279 13.08 5.81 9.88
N MET A 280 14.38 5.46 9.82
CA MET A 280 15.29 5.59 10.97
C MET A 280 15.72 7.03 11.23
N ASP A 281 15.55 7.93 10.25
CA ASP A 281 15.86 9.36 10.36
C ASP A 281 14.69 10.15 10.97
N CYS A 282 13.52 9.52 11.12
CA CYS A 282 12.34 10.04 11.81
C CYS A 282 12.31 9.46 13.25
N PRO A 283 12.72 10.21 14.28
CA PRO A 283 12.85 9.67 15.64
C PRO A 283 11.55 9.21 16.27
N THR A 284 10.47 9.96 16.08
CA THR A 284 9.13 9.69 16.64
C THR A 284 8.03 10.08 15.64
N GLY A 285 6.83 9.63 15.90
CA GLY A 285 5.67 9.95 15.06
C GLY A 285 5.30 11.44 15.01
N LYS A 286 5.84 12.27 15.90
CA LYS A 286 5.60 13.73 15.93
C LYS A 286 6.22 14.44 14.73
N GLU A 287 7.27 13.87 14.15
CA GLU A 287 7.98 14.42 13.00
C GLU A 287 7.34 13.98 11.66
N ILE A 288 6.40 13.03 11.69
CA ILE A 288 5.71 12.57 10.49
C ILE A 288 4.74 13.66 10.01
N LYS A 289 5.00 14.18 8.82
CA LYS A 289 4.09 15.14 8.18
C LYS A 289 2.83 14.43 7.67
N ILE A 290 1.68 14.89 8.13
CA ILE A 290 0.39 14.35 7.71
C ILE A 290 -0.16 15.20 6.55
N GLU A 291 -0.52 14.53 5.45
CA GLU A 291 -1.17 15.13 4.30
C GLU A 291 -2.62 15.52 4.67
N GLU A 292 -3.01 16.77 4.41
CA GLU A 292 -4.39 17.21 4.49
C GLU A 292 -5.01 17.19 3.10
N ARG A 293 -6.21 16.64 3.00
CA ARG A 293 -6.88 16.37 1.74
C ARG A 293 -8.11 17.23 1.52
N ASP A 294 -8.63 17.20 0.27
CA ASP A 294 -9.79 17.99 -0.13
C ASP A 294 -11.00 17.71 0.79
N PRO A 295 -11.58 18.76 1.39
CA PRO A 295 -12.81 18.68 2.18
C PRO A 295 -13.99 17.99 1.47
N ALA A 296 -14.07 18.08 0.15
CA ALA A 296 -15.11 17.46 -0.65
C ALA A 296 -15.13 15.92 -0.53
N GLU A 297 -13.99 15.30 -0.19
CA GLU A 297 -13.93 13.85 0.08
C GLU A 297 -14.83 13.46 1.26
N VAL A 298 -14.97 14.33 2.25
CA VAL A 298 -15.83 14.12 3.43
C VAL A 298 -17.28 14.45 3.12
N THR A 299 -17.54 15.54 2.41
CA THR A 299 -18.88 16.14 2.32
C THR A 299 -19.66 15.74 1.08
N GLU A 300 -18.99 15.27 0.00
CA GLU A 300 -19.63 15.11 -1.31
C GLU A 300 -19.31 13.78 -2.00
N LYS A 301 -18.07 13.32 -1.96
CA LYS A 301 -17.51 12.32 -2.90
C LYS A 301 -18.36 11.06 -3.14
N TRP A 302 -19.06 10.56 -2.11
CA TRP A 302 -19.84 9.31 -2.19
C TRP A 302 -21.35 9.55 -2.12
N TYR A 303 -21.78 10.80 -2.23
CA TYR A 303 -23.18 11.18 -2.08
C TYR A 303 -23.71 11.81 -3.37
N THR A 304 -24.96 11.57 -3.68
CA THR A 304 -25.63 12.19 -4.82
C THR A 304 -25.86 13.70 -4.66
N ARG A 305 -25.73 14.19 -3.43
CA ARG A 305 -25.80 15.60 -3.04
C ARG A 305 -24.90 15.82 -1.85
N ARG A 306 -24.45 17.05 -1.65
CA ARG A 306 -23.67 17.44 -0.48
C ARG A 306 -24.40 17.08 0.83
N MET A 307 -23.68 16.45 1.78
CA MET A 307 -24.23 15.96 3.05
C MET A 307 -23.98 16.89 4.23
N ALA A 308 -23.21 17.97 4.04
CA ALA A 308 -22.90 18.94 5.09
C ALA A 308 -23.32 20.35 4.64
N PRO A 309 -23.63 21.29 5.58
CA PRO A 309 -23.92 22.67 5.22
C PRO A 309 -22.79 23.33 4.42
N GLU A 310 -23.14 24.25 3.51
CA GLU A 310 -22.16 25.08 2.83
C GLU A 310 -21.38 25.94 3.84
N GLY A 311 -20.08 26.14 3.58
CA GLY A 311 -19.21 26.94 4.43
C GLY A 311 -18.78 26.28 5.75
N ILE A 312 -19.18 25.03 6.03
CA ILE A 312 -18.71 24.32 7.20
C ILE A 312 -17.20 24.02 7.09
N HIS A 313 -16.45 24.24 8.17
CA HIS A 313 -15.06 23.82 8.24
C HIS A 313 -14.95 22.30 8.28
N VAL A 314 -14.07 21.74 7.48
CA VAL A 314 -13.83 20.29 7.40
C VAL A 314 -12.35 20.04 7.69
N TYR A 315 -12.07 19.14 8.63
CA TYR A 315 -10.74 18.60 8.90
C TYR A 315 -10.64 17.22 8.26
N ASN A 316 -9.73 17.05 7.28
CA ASN A 316 -9.59 15.83 6.49
C ASN A 316 -8.13 15.40 6.34
N PRO A 317 -7.46 14.98 7.43
CA PRO A 317 -6.13 14.38 7.33
C PRO A 317 -6.21 13.01 6.67
N ALA A 318 -5.23 12.70 5.81
CA ALA A 318 -5.16 11.40 5.14
C ALA A 318 -4.80 10.27 6.09
N PHE A 319 -4.00 10.56 7.11
CA PHE A 319 -3.40 9.59 8.03
C PHE A 319 -3.53 10.07 9.47
N ASP A 320 -3.38 9.15 10.41
CA ASP A 320 -3.08 9.44 11.81
C ASP A 320 -1.87 8.63 12.29
N VAL A 321 -1.35 9.01 13.45
CA VAL A 321 -0.18 8.34 14.04
C VAL A 321 -0.63 7.51 15.24
N THR A 322 -0.38 6.22 15.17
CA THR A 322 -0.55 5.27 16.28
C THR A 322 0.73 5.25 17.12
N SER A 323 0.61 5.53 18.42
CA SER A 323 1.73 5.43 19.35
C SER A 323 2.26 4.00 19.46
N ALA A 324 3.57 3.83 19.50
CA ALA A 324 4.25 2.54 19.63
C ALA A 324 3.78 1.71 20.85
N GLU A 325 3.33 2.36 21.92
CA GLU A 325 2.79 1.70 23.13
C GLU A 325 1.45 0.98 22.91
N LEU A 326 0.71 1.32 21.83
CA LEU A 326 -0.53 0.67 21.43
C LEU A 326 -0.29 -0.52 20.48
N ILE A 327 0.93 -0.65 19.96
CA ILE A 327 1.31 -1.65 18.95
C ILE A 327 1.90 -2.87 19.62
N THR A 328 1.27 -4.03 19.43
CA THR A 328 1.75 -5.30 19.99
C THR A 328 3.00 -5.80 19.26
N ALA A 329 3.01 -5.74 17.94
CA ALA A 329 4.18 -6.08 17.13
C ALA A 329 4.13 -5.38 15.77
N ILE A 330 5.30 -5.17 15.17
CA ILE A 330 5.48 -4.73 13.78
C ILE A 330 6.09 -5.89 13.00
N ILE A 331 5.44 -6.27 11.91
CA ILE A 331 5.73 -7.46 11.13
C ILE A 331 6.22 -7.03 9.76
N THR A 332 7.41 -7.52 9.38
CA THR A 332 8.05 -7.19 8.11
C THR A 332 8.52 -8.47 7.40
N GLU A 333 9.05 -8.35 6.19
CA GLU A 333 9.69 -9.45 5.47
C GLU A 333 10.95 -9.99 6.18
N LYS A 334 11.53 -9.20 7.11
CA LYS A 334 12.69 -9.60 7.92
C LYS A 334 12.32 -10.24 9.26
N GLY A 335 11.03 -10.31 9.60
CA GLY A 335 10.53 -10.95 10.81
C GLY A 335 9.59 -10.08 11.63
N ILE A 336 9.43 -10.44 12.90
CA ILE A 336 8.54 -9.81 13.86
C ILE A 336 9.35 -8.98 14.86
N ALA A 337 9.00 -7.71 15.03
CA ALA A 337 9.54 -6.85 16.07
C ALA A 337 8.50 -6.62 17.16
N TYR A 338 8.94 -6.74 18.42
CA TYR A 338 8.18 -6.38 19.62
C TYR A 338 8.78 -5.14 20.25
N PRO A 339 8.02 -4.37 21.05
CA PRO A 339 8.59 -3.24 21.79
C PRO A 339 9.72 -3.68 22.74
N PRO A 340 10.81 -2.91 22.89
CA PRO A 340 11.12 -1.67 22.18
C PRO A 340 11.64 -1.92 20.76
N PHE A 341 11.12 -1.19 19.76
CA PHE A 341 11.32 -1.49 18.35
C PHE A 341 12.68 -1.08 17.78
N ARG A 342 13.25 0.03 18.28
CA ARG A 342 14.37 0.76 17.67
C ARG A 342 15.60 -0.11 17.37
N ASP A 343 16.00 -0.94 18.31
CA ASP A 343 17.22 -1.76 18.14
C ASP A 343 16.99 -2.88 17.11
N LYS A 344 15.78 -3.44 17.08
CA LYS A 344 15.41 -4.43 16.06
C LYS A 344 15.41 -3.81 14.67
N PHE A 345 14.86 -2.61 14.51
CA PHE A 345 14.85 -1.89 13.24
C PHE A 345 16.26 -1.54 12.76
N ARG A 346 17.15 -1.10 13.67
CA ARG A 346 18.55 -0.85 13.33
C ARG A 346 19.22 -2.10 12.77
N GLY A 347 19.10 -3.24 13.44
CA GLY A 347 19.65 -4.50 12.96
C GLY A 347 19.11 -4.91 11.58
N TRP A 348 17.84 -4.61 11.26
CA TRP A 348 17.28 -4.89 9.94
C TRP A 348 17.80 -3.98 8.84
N LYS A 349 18.17 -2.73 9.15
CA LYS A 349 18.73 -1.77 8.17
C LYS A 349 20.23 -1.99 7.93
N GLU A 350 20.96 -2.48 8.93
CA GLU A 350 22.40 -2.76 8.83
C GLU A 350 22.71 -4.07 8.09
N CYS A 351 21.80 -5.05 8.13
CA CYS A 351 21.89 -6.29 7.36
C CYS A 351 21.37 -6.06 5.92
N LYS A 352 22.17 -5.38 5.09
CA LYS A 352 21.91 -5.24 3.63
C LYS A 352 22.48 -6.42 2.87
#